data_be3bae7259d7de5068f99df8e023b987
#
_entry.id   be3bae7259d7de5068f99df8e023b987
#
_cell.length_a   1.000
_cell.length_b   1.000
_cell.length_c   1.000
_cell.angle_alpha   90.00
_cell.angle_beta   90.00
_cell.angle_gamma   90.00
#
_symmetry.space_group_name_H-M   'P 1'
#
loop_
_entity.id
_entity.type
_entity.pdbx_description
1 polymer ?
#
loop_
_entity_poly.entity_id
_entity_poly.type
_entity_poly.pdbx_seq_one_letter_code
_entity_poly.pdbx_strand_id
1 'polypeptide(L)'
;MKRLLPFLLIAPLLAEPGDKVYQKGFLSKEDSHKSIELQDDYSFELVLSDPHIHEPVAMAWDGNGALYVVEMRTYMQDADANGEQEATSRISRHEDTTGDGVYDKHTVFIDNLLLPRMVLPLDDRIMVGITNTLDLWTYRDSDGDGVADEKVKVYEGGNRGGNMEHQPSGLVWNLDNSINITYENKAYRFTDEKLEVQKLPRGGGQWGIGMDDAGRNYYSAAGGERPAFYFQQPIKYGALDLRGQEADGFRVVFPIADVPDVQGGPRRVNARGGLNNFTGCAGQGIYRGDRLPADLKGNLIIPEPVGRLIRRAKVTRENGKTVLSNVYPGTEFIRTRDINFRPLWATTSPDGAMMVIDMHRGIIQQGNWTRPKSYLRGVIDKWDIDKNIQKGRIYRLTHPTFKADKQPRMLDESTAELVAHLAHPNGWWRDTAQKLIILRKDRDTVVPALEKLARSHSSELGRLHALWTLEGMSKLTPGLVSFALADQSSLVRTNAVRLSEPFLADGNQDVIETLGSTPALVEDIEMVIQTINSIGASGSDDPKLIAVIDALLERHGENETVGAIKNLQGSVVASRAEARVQKRLGAAFGKAMEHGKV
;
A
#
# COMPACT_ATOMS: atom_id res chain seq x y z
N MET A 1 22.53 -35.74 -61.93
CA MET A 1 23.46 -34.92 -61.12
C MET A 1 22.65 -33.85 -60.42
N LYS A 2 22.28 -34.07 -59.13
CA LYS A 2 21.63 -33.08 -58.28
C LYS A 2 22.68 -32.49 -57.38
N ARG A 3 22.94 -31.19 -57.49
CA ARG A 3 23.85 -30.45 -56.66
C ARG A 3 23.17 -30.16 -55.32
N LEU A 4 23.68 -30.69 -54.21
CA LEU A 4 23.35 -30.26 -52.84
C LEU A 4 24.12 -28.96 -52.56
N LEU A 5 23.37 -27.90 -52.25
CA LEU A 5 23.90 -26.71 -51.59
C LEU A 5 24.06 -27.01 -50.08
N PRO A 6 25.15 -26.63 -49.47
CA PRO A 6 25.27 -26.72 -48.00
C PRO A 6 24.49 -25.56 -47.35
N PHE A 7 23.56 -25.89 -46.47
CA PHE A 7 22.97 -24.93 -45.53
C PHE A 7 24.06 -24.57 -44.52
N LEU A 8 24.53 -23.34 -44.58
CA LEU A 8 25.32 -22.75 -43.48
C LEU A 8 24.34 -22.45 -42.34
N LEU A 9 24.41 -23.25 -41.29
CA LEU A 9 23.86 -22.90 -39.96
C LEU A 9 24.69 -21.75 -39.39
N ILE A 10 24.19 -20.53 -39.47
CA ILE A 10 24.70 -19.41 -38.70
C ILE A 10 24.20 -19.64 -37.28
N ALA A 11 25.05 -20.24 -36.43
CA ALA A 11 24.87 -20.22 -34.99
C ALA A 11 24.89 -18.74 -34.56
N PRO A 12 23.94 -18.29 -33.71
CA PRO A 12 24.07 -16.97 -33.13
C PRO A 12 25.35 -16.95 -32.30
N LEU A 13 26.29 -16.06 -32.63
CA LEU A 13 27.41 -15.73 -31.80
C LEU A 13 26.87 -15.31 -30.45
N LEU A 14 26.85 -16.21 -29.48
CA LEU A 14 26.78 -15.83 -28.07
C LEU A 14 28.03 -15.01 -27.81
N ALA A 15 27.86 -13.70 -27.68
CA ALA A 15 28.94 -12.83 -27.25
C ALA A 15 29.50 -13.41 -25.94
N GLU A 16 30.77 -13.76 -25.95
CA GLU A 16 31.54 -14.03 -24.73
C GLU A 16 31.22 -12.92 -23.73
N PRO A 17 31.23 -13.18 -22.41
CA PRO A 17 31.09 -12.11 -21.41
C PRO A 17 32.39 -11.28 -21.39
N GLY A 18 32.67 -10.60 -22.49
CA GLY A 18 33.67 -9.57 -22.59
C GLY A 18 33.26 -8.40 -21.72
N ASP A 19 34.22 -7.74 -21.10
CA ASP A 19 34.11 -6.60 -20.23
C ASP A 19 32.96 -5.66 -20.64
N LYS A 20 31.75 -5.89 -20.08
CA LYS A 20 30.66 -4.99 -20.26
C LYS A 20 31.08 -3.64 -19.68
N VAL A 21 31.17 -2.64 -20.52
CA VAL A 21 31.47 -1.27 -20.08
C VAL A 21 30.19 -0.77 -19.42
N TYR A 22 30.18 -0.78 -18.10
CA TYR A 22 29.12 -0.19 -17.35
C TYR A 22 29.31 1.32 -17.30
N GLN A 23 28.24 2.04 -17.49
CA GLN A 23 28.27 3.47 -17.38
C GLN A 23 28.65 3.89 -15.96
N LYS A 24 29.73 4.66 -15.80
CA LYS A 24 30.03 5.34 -14.53
C LYS A 24 29.27 6.65 -14.46
N GLY A 25 28.72 6.96 -13.28
CA GLY A 25 27.96 8.20 -13.05
C GLY A 25 26.51 8.13 -13.55
N PHE A 26 25.95 9.29 -13.88
CA PHE A 26 24.57 9.42 -14.32
C PHE A 26 24.46 9.64 -15.82
N LEU A 27 23.41 9.11 -16.43
CA LEU A 27 22.93 9.57 -17.73
C LEU A 27 22.35 10.99 -17.61
N SER A 28 22.30 11.72 -18.71
CA SER A 28 21.47 12.91 -18.79
C SER A 28 20.00 12.54 -18.51
N LYS A 29 19.16 13.50 -18.08
CA LYS A 29 17.72 13.24 -17.88
C LYS A 29 17.07 12.70 -19.15
N GLU A 30 17.46 13.25 -20.30
CA GLU A 30 16.96 12.84 -21.61
C GLU A 30 17.39 11.43 -22.00
N ASP A 31 18.68 11.07 -21.84
CA ASP A 31 19.17 9.73 -22.19
C ASP A 31 18.66 8.68 -21.24
N SER A 32 18.55 9.00 -19.95
CA SER A 32 17.91 8.11 -18.97
C SER A 32 16.46 7.84 -19.33
N HIS A 33 15.69 8.88 -19.67
CA HIS A 33 14.30 8.75 -20.13
C HIS A 33 14.20 7.87 -21.38
N LYS A 34 15.03 8.10 -22.39
CA LYS A 34 15.08 7.29 -23.63
C LYS A 34 15.45 5.83 -23.37
N SER A 35 16.14 5.53 -22.27
CA SER A 35 16.52 4.17 -21.91
C SER A 35 15.40 3.33 -21.29
N ILE A 36 14.26 3.96 -20.96
CA ILE A 36 13.11 3.30 -20.33
C ILE A 36 12.25 2.67 -21.42
N GLU A 37 12.02 1.36 -21.31
CA GLU A 37 11.09 0.60 -22.15
C GLU A 37 9.77 0.41 -21.39
N LEU A 38 8.65 0.80 -22.01
CA LEU A 38 7.29 0.60 -21.51
C LEU A 38 6.50 -0.25 -22.52
N GLN A 39 5.50 -0.98 -22.05
CA GLN A 39 4.59 -1.78 -22.87
C GLN A 39 3.33 -0.96 -23.25
N ASP A 40 2.61 -1.40 -24.30
CA ASP A 40 1.25 -0.97 -24.67
C ASP A 40 1.08 0.55 -24.84
N ASP A 41 2.00 1.21 -25.55
CA ASP A 41 1.97 2.66 -25.81
C ASP A 41 1.96 3.56 -24.55
N TYR A 42 2.21 2.99 -23.38
CA TYR A 42 2.45 3.79 -22.18
C TYR A 42 3.77 4.55 -22.30
N SER A 43 3.83 5.70 -21.67
CA SER A 43 5.04 6.52 -21.55
C SER A 43 5.16 7.11 -20.16
N PHE A 44 6.38 7.51 -19.79
CA PHE A 44 6.64 8.31 -18.61
C PHE A 44 6.78 9.79 -18.99
N GLU A 45 6.22 10.64 -18.18
CA GLU A 45 6.44 12.07 -18.19
C GLU A 45 7.15 12.47 -16.90
N LEU A 46 8.26 13.20 -17.01
CA LEU A 46 9.03 13.67 -15.85
C LEU A 46 8.36 14.93 -15.28
N VAL A 47 7.73 14.81 -14.10
CA VAL A 47 6.95 15.89 -13.49
C VAL A 47 7.68 16.62 -12.37
N LEU A 48 8.71 15.98 -11.79
CA LEU A 48 9.55 16.58 -10.75
C LEU A 48 10.90 15.87 -10.69
N SER A 49 12.00 16.62 -10.49
CA SER A 49 13.34 16.02 -10.42
C SER A 49 14.34 16.86 -9.65
N ASP A 50 15.57 16.37 -9.52
CA ASP A 50 16.70 17.15 -9.04
C ASP A 50 16.88 18.43 -9.88
N PRO A 51 17.25 19.58 -9.29
CA PRO A 51 17.69 19.78 -7.91
C PRO A 51 16.56 20.02 -6.88
N HIS A 52 15.30 19.99 -7.29
CA HIS A 52 14.17 20.30 -6.41
C HIS A 52 13.89 19.20 -5.38
N ILE A 53 14.18 17.95 -5.73
CA ILE A 53 14.11 16.80 -4.83
C ILE A 53 15.41 15.98 -4.89
N HIS A 54 15.80 15.40 -3.72
CA HIS A 54 16.93 14.49 -3.62
C HIS A 54 16.52 13.23 -2.86
N GLU A 55 16.77 12.06 -3.48
CA GLU A 55 16.55 10.75 -2.84
C GLU A 55 15.12 10.56 -2.31
N PRO A 56 14.10 10.81 -3.17
CA PRO A 56 12.71 10.65 -2.78
C PRO A 56 12.37 9.18 -2.52
N VAL A 57 11.57 8.91 -1.49
CA VAL A 57 11.24 7.54 -1.06
C VAL A 57 9.75 7.29 -0.84
N ALA A 58 8.96 8.33 -0.60
CA ALA A 58 7.51 8.26 -0.48
C ALA A 58 6.89 9.60 -0.88
N MET A 59 5.62 9.60 -1.27
CA MET A 59 4.89 10.79 -1.65
C MET A 59 3.40 10.67 -1.31
N ALA A 60 2.77 11.81 -1.06
CA ALA A 60 1.33 11.92 -0.87
C ALA A 60 0.85 13.34 -1.24
N TRP A 61 -0.42 13.49 -1.60
CA TRP A 61 -1.04 14.78 -1.91
C TRP A 61 -2.02 15.20 -0.84
N ASP A 62 -2.05 16.51 -0.56
CA ASP A 62 -3.14 17.10 0.20
C ASP A 62 -4.42 17.24 -0.66
N GLY A 63 -5.52 17.67 -0.04
CA GLY A 63 -6.80 17.81 -0.73
C GLY A 63 -6.84 18.84 -1.85
N ASN A 64 -5.84 19.72 -1.97
CA ASN A 64 -5.69 20.68 -3.07
C ASN A 64 -4.66 20.24 -4.12
N GLY A 65 -4.11 19.03 -3.98
CA GLY A 65 -3.17 18.47 -4.96
C GLY A 65 -1.73 18.92 -4.79
N ALA A 66 -1.37 19.61 -3.70
CA ALA A 66 0.02 19.85 -3.38
C ALA A 66 0.70 18.54 -2.99
N LEU A 67 1.85 18.27 -3.59
CA LEU A 67 2.61 17.03 -3.44
C LEU A 67 3.63 17.16 -2.31
N TYR A 68 3.54 16.31 -1.31
CA TYR A 68 4.55 16.15 -0.26
C TYR A 68 5.47 14.99 -0.62
N VAL A 69 6.77 15.26 -0.68
CA VAL A 69 7.82 14.28 -1.01
C VAL A 69 8.71 14.06 0.19
N VAL A 70 8.86 12.79 0.59
CA VAL A 70 9.77 12.36 1.65
C VAL A 70 11.13 12.12 1.05
N GLU A 71 12.15 12.84 1.52
CA GLU A 71 13.53 12.78 1.03
C GLU A 71 14.47 12.21 2.10
N MET A 72 15.10 11.04 1.81
CA MET A 72 16.07 10.37 2.70
C MET A 72 17.51 10.78 2.35
N ARG A 73 17.88 12.03 2.58
CA ARG A 73 19.10 12.65 2.04
C ARG A 73 20.41 12.15 2.63
N THR A 74 20.36 11.48 3.78
CA THR A 74 21.56 10.91 4.45
C THR A 74 21.68 9.40 4.29
N TYR A 75 20.68 8.74 3.70
CA TYR A 75 20.70 7.29 3.50
C TYR A 75 21.84 6.88 2.57
N MET A 76 22.75 6.01 3.07
CA MET A 76 23.82 5.39 2.26
C MET A 76 24.55 6.38 1.33
N GLN A 77 25.03 7.51 1.85
CA GLN A 77 25.78 8.50 1.05
C GLN A 77 27.17 7.99 0.63
N ASP A 78 27.60 6.89 1.20
CA ASP A 78 28.71 6.04 0.75
C ASP A 78 28.44 4.57 1.12
N ALA A 79 29.32 3.69 0.72
CA ALA A 79 29.17 2.25 0.97
C ALA A 79 29.29 1.85 2.45
N ASP A 80 29.78 2.72 3.31
CA ASP A 80 29.93 2.52 4.76
C ASP A 80 28.84 3.21 5.58
N ALA A 81 27.89 3.91 4.91
CA ALA A 81 26.79 4.65 5.52
C ALA A 81 27.25 5.75 6.50
N ASN A 82 28.38 6.41 6.22
CA ASN A 82 28.87 7.51 7.03
C ASN A 82 27.86 8.68 7.01
N GLY A 83 27.60 9.27 8.18
CA GLY A 83 26.66 10.39 8.33
C GLY A 83 25.17 10.01 8.23
N GLU A 84 24.81 8.75 8.07
CA GLU A 84 23.42 8.31 7.87
C GLU A 84 22.50 8.71 9.04
N GLN A 85 23.03 8.80 10.25
CA GLN A 85 22.27 9.19 11.45
C GLN A 85 22.18 10.70 11.66
N GLU A 86 22.61 11.51 10.71
CA GLU A 86 22.48 12.97 10.78
C GLU A 86 21.04 13.38 10.42
N ALA A 87 20.44 14.24 11.22
CA ALA A 87 19.07 14.72 11.01
C ALA A 87 19.06 15.89 10.00
N THR A 88 19.39 15.63 8.74
CA THR A 88 19.44 16.62 7.64
C THR A 88 18.54 16.25 6.46
N SER A 89 17.70 15.26 6.64
CA SER A 89 16.65 14.87 5.68
C SER A 89 15.41 15.75 5.86
N ARG A 90 14.48 15.72 4.88
CA ARG A 90 13.37 16.66 4.87
C ARG A 90 12.09 16.07 4.25
N ILE A 91 10.99 16.80 4.38
CA ILE A 91 9.80 16.67 3.55
C ILE A 91 9.63 17.98 2.79
N SER A 92 9.61 17.89 1.47
CA SER A 92 9.36 19.02 0.58
C SER A 92 7.92 19.04 0.08
N ARG A 93 7.39 20.25 -0.19
CA ARG A 93 6.04 20.49 -0.72
C ARG A 93 6.17 21.12 -2.10
N HIS A 94 5.42 20.58 -3.06
CA HIS A 94 5.47 21.00 -4.45
C HIS A 94 4.07 21.28 -4.97
N GLU A 95 3.92 22.36 -5.70
CA GLU A 95 2.66 22.81 -6.28
C GLU A 95 2.81 22.95 -7.79
N ASP A 96 1.81 22.55 -8.53
CA ASP A 96 1.61 22.88 -9.93
C ASP A 96 0.75 24.14 -9.98
N THR A 97 1.36 25.30 -10.18
CA THR A 97 0.64 26.58 -10.18
C THR A 97 0.12 26.96 -11.57
N THR A 98 0.58 26.28 -12.61
CA THR A 98 0.19 26.52 -14.01
C THR A 98 -0.94 25.57 -14.46
N GLY A 99 -1.13 24.46 -13.80
CA GLY A 99 -2.12 23.44 -14.13
C GLY A 99 -1.75 22.54 -15.31
N ASP A 100 -0.43 22.48 -15.65
CA ASP A 100 0.08 21.64 -16.74
C ASP A 100 0.50 20.25 -16.26
N GLY A 101 0.44 20.01 -14.95
CA GLY A 101 0.80 18.75 -14.32
C GLY A 101 2.28 18.60 -13.98
N VAL A 102 3.10 19.65 -14.22
CA VAL A 102 4.49 19.73 -13.78
C VAL A 102 4.57 20.64 -12.57
N TYR A 103 5.28 20.19 -11.54
CA TYR A 103 5.41 20.96 -10.31
C TYR A 103 6.43 22.09 -10.49
N ASP A 104 6.02 23.33 -10.35
CA ASP A 104 6.81 24.56 -10.63
C ASP A 104 7.10 25.41 -9.39
N LYS A 105 6.38 25.21 -8.28
CA LYS A 105 6.67 25.84 -6.98
C LYS A 105 7.14 24.81 -5.97
N HIS A 106 8.25 25.09 -5.29
CA HIS A 106 8.93 24.16 -4.40
C HIS A 106 9.25 24.81 -3.06
N THR A 107 8.85 24.15 -1.96
CA THR A 107 9.10 24.64 -0.60
C THR A 107 9.64 23.49 0.26
N VAL A 108 10.57 23.75 1.16
CA VAL A 108 10.97 22.81 2.21
C VAL A 108 9.95 22.93 3.33
N PHE A 109 9.01 21.99 3.40
CA PHE A 109 7.91 22.03 4.38
C PHE A 109 8.39 21.68 5.80
N ILE A 110 9.24 20.66 5.94
CA ILE A 110 9.88 20.28 7.21
C ILE A 110 11.34 19.94 6.91
N ASP A 111 12.26 20.54 7.64
CA ASP A 111 13.69 20.23 7.54
C ASP A 111 14.22 19.54 8.80
N ASN A 112 15.48 19.12 8.77
CA ASN A 112 16.20 18.54 9.90
C ASN A 112 15.54 17.29 10.50
N LEU A 113 15.04 16.39 9.63
CA LEU A 113 14.47 15.10 10.01
C LEU A 113 15.51 13.98 9.93
N LEU A 114 15.43 13.02 10.84
CA LEU A 114 16.21 11.78 10.76
C LEU A 114 15.50 10.80 9.82
N LEU A 115 15.93 10.73 8.58
CA LEU A 115 15.45 9.76 7.58
C LEU A 115 13.93 9.56 7.65
N PRO A 116 13.11 10.56 7.29
CA PRO A 116 11.66 10.45 7.32
C PRO A 116 11.19 9.33 6.39
N ARG A 117 10.15 8.59 6.81
CA ARG A 117 9.71 7.36 6.14
C ARG A 117 8.25 7.37 5.74
N MET A 118 7.46 8.20 6.38
CA MET A 118 6.01 8.19 6.30
C MET A 118 5.49 9.61 6.22
N VAL A 119 4.52 9.83 5.34
CA VAL A 119 3.77 11.09 5.21
C VAL A 119 2.32 10.81 4.89
N LEU A 120 1.41 11.45 5.62
CA LEU A 120 -0.04 11.37 5.37
C LEU A 120 -0.64 12.77 5.54
N PRO A 121 -1.02 13.46 4.47
CA PRO A 121 -1.79 14.68 4.55
C PRO A 121 -3.18 14.42 5.15
N LEU A 122 -3.54 15.25 6.11
CA LEU A 122 -4.84 15.30 6.77
C LEU A 122 -5.67 16.48 6.21
N ASP A 123 -6.47 17.15 7.05
CA ASP A 123 -7.21 18.34 6.61
C ASP A 123 -6.26 19.57 6.57
N ASP A 124 -5.79 20.03 7.73
CA ASP A 124 -4.97 21.24 7.89
C ASP A 124 -3.48 20.97 8.23
N ARG A 125 -3.08 19.72 8.22
CA ARG A 125 -1.74 19.28 8.65
C ARG A 125 -1.31 17.99 7.98
N ILE A 126 -0.04 17.60 8.15
CA ILE A 126 0.44 16.28 7.73
C ILE A 126 0.89 15.46 8.93
N MET A 127 0.66 14.14 8.89
CA MET A 127 1.21 13.19 9.86
C MET A 127 2.51 12.59 9.32
N VAL A 128 3.53 12.49 10.19
CA VAL A 128 4.90 12.10 9.80
C VAL A 128 5.45 11.06 10.77
N GLY A 129 6.13 10.06 10.22
CA GLY A 129 6.97 9.11 10.95
C GLY A 129 8.41 9.13 10.45
N ILE A 130 9.36 9.03 11.36
CA ILE A 130 10.80 9.04 11.08
C ILE A 130 11.47 7.75 11.52
N THR A 131 12.73 7.59 11.16
CA THR A 131 13.55 6.41 11.51
C THR A 131 13.88 6.37 13.01
N ASN A 132 14.14 5.17 13.53
CA ASN A 132 14.55 4.84 14.90
C ASN A 132 13.49 5.11 15.99
N THR A 133 12.26 5.40 15.62
CA THR A 133 11.15 5.55 16.55
C THR A 133 9.84 5.07 15.96
N LEU A 134 8.90 4.72 16.82
CA LEU A 134 7.50 4.47 16.45
C LEU A 134 6.62 5.68 16.76
N ASP A 135 7.19 6.78 17.25
CA ASP A 135 6.45 8.01 17.48
C ASP A 135 5.90 8.58 16.19
N LEU A 136 4.72 9.17 16.25
CA LEU A 136 4.11 9.91 15.17
C LEU A 136 3.85 11.36 15.58
N TRP A 137 4.13 12.25 14.65
CA TRP A 137 3.93 13.68 14.82
C TRP A 137 3.00 14.22 13.75
N THR A 138 2.24 15.26 14.09
CA THR A 138 1.61 16.11 13.10
C THR A 138 2.39 17.42 12.97
N TYR A 139 2.45 17.92 11.74
CA TYR A 139 3.07 19.19 11.40
C TYR A 139 2.07 20.03 10.64
N ARG A 140 1.98 21.32 10.96
CA ARG A 140 1.07 22.28 10.37
C ARG A 140 1.81 23.56 10.03
N ASP A 141 1.44 24.15 8.91
CA ASP A 141 1.76 25.52 8.51
C ASP A 141 0.59 26.39 8.98
N SER A 142 0.77 27.17 10.05
CA SER A 142 -0.34 27.92 10.66
C SER A 142 -0.47 29.34 10.11
N ASP A 143 0.59 29.88 9.51
CA ASP A 143 0.62 31.23 8.95
C ASP A 143 0.55 31.27 7.41
N GLY A 144 0.62 30.11 6.74
CA GLY A 144 0.43 29.97 5.30
C GLY A 144 1.66 30.30 4.45
N ASP A 145 2.87 30.30 5.05
CA ASP A 145 4.12 30.61 4.33
C ASP A 145 4.69 29.40 3.57
N GLY A 146 4.13 28.21 3.78
CA GLY A 146 4.52 26.95 3.15
C GLY A 146 5.54 26.15 3.96
N VAL A 147 5.90 26.59 5.17
CA VAL A 147 6.80 25.91 6.11
C VAL A 147 6.02 25.53 7.38
N ALA A 148 6.23 24.33 7.89
CA ALA A 148 5.57 23.92 9.12
C ALA A 148 6.17 24.61 10.35
N ASP A 149 5.34 25.33 11.09
CA ASP A 149 5.68 26.04 12.33
C ASP A 149 5.09 25.42 13.59
N GLU A 150 4.06 24.57 13.46
CA GLU A 150 3.49 23.79 14.55
C GLU A 150 3.88 22.31 14.45
N LYS A 151 4.30 21.73 15.59
CA LYS A 151 4.63 20.31 15.70
C LYS A 151 3.99 19.71 16.95
N VAL A 152 3.19 18.64 16.78
CA VAL A 152 2.53 17.93 17.88
C VAL A 152 2.82 16.45 17.81
N LYS A 153 3.26 15.83 18.93
CA LYS A 153 3.37 14.39 19.04
C LYS A 153 1.97 13.81 19.29
N VAL A 154 1.44 13.06 18.33
CA VAL A 154 0.10 12.44 18.42
C VAL A 154 0.15 10.99 18.86
N TYR A 155 1.32 10.36 18.83
CA TYR A 155 1.54 9.01 19.32
C TYR A 155 2.96 8.86 19.88
N GLU A 156 3.06 8.32 21.09
CA GLU A 156 4.32 7.97 21.73
C GLU A 156 4.53 6.45 21.65
N GLY A 157 5.19 6.03 20.57
CA GLY A 157 5.45 4.62 20.30
C GLY A 157 6.79 4.12 20.83
N GLY A 158 7.67 5.06 21.20
CA GLY A 158 8.99 4.81 21.74
C GLY A 158 10.05 4.43 20.71
N ASN A 159 11.23 4.06 21.19
CA ASN A 159 12.37 3.74 20.35
C ASN A 159 12.14 2.49 19.51
N ARG A 160 12.60 2.53 18.26
CA ARG A 160 12.61 1.43 17.31
C ARG A 160 14.04 1.26 16.78
N GLY A 161 14.70 0.19 17.16
CA GLY A 161 16.04 -0.12 16.65
C GLY A 161 15.98 -1.00 15.41
N GLY A 162 17.16 -1.37 14.91
CA GLY A 162 17.34 -2.31 13.81
C GLY A 162 17.88 -1.67 12.53
N ASN A 163 17.97 -2.47 11.49
CA ASN A 163 18.45 -2.04 10.18
C ASN A 163 17.53 -0.96 9.59
N MET A 164 18.12 0.04 8.93
CA MET A 164 17.39 1.16 8.33
C MET A 164 16.37 0.71 7.28
N GLU A 165 16.68 -0.32 6.50
CA GLU A 165 15.76 -0.87 5.49
C GLU A 165 14.56 -1.60 6.12
N HIS A 166 14.66 -1.98 7.41
CA HIS A 166 13.70 -2.86 8.09
C HIS A 166 12.93 -2.14 9.19
N GLN A 167 12.50 -0.91 8.95
CA GLN A 167 11.67 -0.12 9.86
C GLN A 167 10.33 0.24 9.19
N PRO A 168 9.29 0.59 9.97
CA PRO A 168 7.96 0.87 9.43
C PRO A 168 7.93 1.95 8.36
N SER A 169 7.07 1.77 7.38
CA SER A 169 6.69 2.75 6.37
C SER A 169 5.17 2.71 6.17
N GLY A 170 4.63 3.58 5.34
CA GLY A 170 3.19 3.62 5.08
C GLY A 170 2.56 4.91 5.54
N LEU A 171 1.66 4.86 6.54
CA LEU A 171 0.60 5.79 6.84
C LEU A 171 -0.39 5.86 5.68
N VAL A 172 -0.96 4.70 5.34
CA VAL A 172 -2.01 4.60 4.32
C VAL A 172 -3.37 4.60 5.02
N TRP A 173 -4.17 5.64 4.78
CA TRP A 173 -5.57 5.69 5.22
C TRP A 173 -6.38 4.73 4.37
N ASN A 174 -6.89 3.67 5.01
CA ASN A 174 -7.64 2.61 4.35
C ASN A 174 -9.14 2.94 4.28
N LEU A 175 -9.87 2.23 3.42
CA LEU A 175 -11.32 2.31 3.28
C LEU A 175 -12.06 2.20 4.64
N ASP A 176 -11.58 1.35 5.55
CA ASP A 176 -12.16 1.13 6.89
C ASP A 176 -11.69 2.14 7.95
N ASN A 177 -11.20 3.29 7.51
CA ASN A 177 -10.71 4.39 8.35
C ASN A 177 -9.50 4.02 9.23
N SER A 178 -8.90 2.86 9.04
CA SER A 178 -7.64 2.51 9.68
C SER A 178 -6.45 3.12 8.92
N ILE A 179 -5.46 3.63 9.66
CA ILE A 179 -4.18 4.08 9.11
C ILE A 179 -3.19 2.94 9.29
N ASN A 180 -2.77 2.35 8.17
CA ASN A 180 -1.92 1.16 8.15
C ASN A 180 -0.45 1.53 7.99
N ILE A 181 0.42 0.77 8.67
CA ILE A 181 1.88 0.81 8.56
C ILE A 181 2.43 -0.59 8.33
N THR A 182 3.66 -0.67 7.84
CA THR A 182 4.37 -1.95 7.69
C THR A 182 5.06 -2.38 8.98
N TYR A 183 5.57 -3.61 9.02
CA TYR A 183 6.29 -4.28 10.12
C TYR A 183 5.49 -4.52 11.39
N GLU A 184 4.76 -3.53 11.87
CA GLU A 184 4.11 -3.56 13.17
C GLU A 184 2.73 -4.23 13.08
N ASN A 185 2.36 -4.97 14.12
CA ASN A 185 1.05 -5.61 14.24
C ASN A 185 0.00 -4.63 14.83
N LYS A 186 -0.02 -3.44 14.29
CA LYS A 186 -0.95 -2.38 14.68
C LYS A 186 -1.34 -1.53 13.46
N ALA A 187 -2.51 -0.92 13.57
CA ALA A 187 -2.98 0.18 12.75
C ALA A 187 -3.45 1.29 13.69
N TYR A 188 -3.77 2.44 13.13
CA TYR A 188 -4.24 3.57 13.90
C TYR A 188 -5.57 4.06 13.38
N ARG A 189 -6.32 4.77 14.21
CA ARG A 189 -7.42 5.65 13.82
C ARG A 189 -7.11 7.06 14.30
N PHE A 190 -7.42 8.05 13.50
CA PHE A 190 -7.20 9.45 13.84
C PHE A 190 -8.50 10.23 13.67
N THR A 191 -9.07 10.68 14.78
CA THR A 191 -10.28 11.48 14.85
C THR A 191 -10.18 12.45 16.02
N ASP A 192 -10.76 13.63 15.89
CA ASP A 192 -10.76 14.66 16.95
C ASP A 192 -9.36 14.93 17.55
N GLU A 193 -8.36 14.99 16.65
CA GLU A 193 -6.94 15.20 16.97
C GLU A 193 -6.30 14.12 17.88
N LYS A 194 -6.96 12.97 18.02
CA LYS A 194 -6.50 11.82 18.81
C LYS A 194 -6.18 10.64 17.91
N LEU A 195 -5.08 9.98 18.23
CA LEU A 195 -4.66 8.76 17.57
C LEU A 195 -4.90 7.56 18.48
N GLU A 196 -5.77 6.67 18.04
CA GLU A 196 -6.06 5.41 18.71
C GLU A 196 -5.33 4.26 18.06
N VAL A 197 -4.80 3.33 18.87
CA VAL A 197 -4.07 2.16 18.39
C VAL A 197 -4.99 0.95 18.29
N GLN A 198 -5.05 0.34 17.13
CA GLN A 198 -5.73 -0.91 16.89
C GLN A 198 -4.70 -2.03 16.79
N LYS A 199 -4.77 -3.04 17.67
CA LYS A 199 -3.92 -4.22 17.57
C LYS A 199 -4.39 -5.12 16.43
N LEU A 200 -3.47 -5.47 15.54
CA LEU A 200 -3.69 -6.42 14.46
C LEU A 200 -3.21 -7.82 14.86
N PRO A 201 -3.84 -8.88 14.36
CA PRO A 201 -3.38 -10.26 14.58
C PRO A 201 -1.98 -10.52 13.99
N ARG A 202 -1.62 -9.79 12.95
CA ARG A 202 -0.34 -9.86 12.24
C ARG A 202 0.10 -8.47 11.79
N GLY A 203 1.40 -8.24 11.84
CA GLY A 203 2.08 -7.21 11.08
C GLY A 203 2.66 -7.77 9.79
N GLY A 204 3.06 -6.91 8.89
CA GLY A 204 3.66 -7.34 7.63
C GLY A 204 4.26 -6.21 6.82
N GLY A 205 4.86 -6.58 5.71
CA GLY A 205 5.42 -5.64 4.76
C GLY A 205 6.80 -5.11 5.13
N GLN A 206 7.39 -4.42 4.18
CA GLN A 206 8.65 -3.72 4.37
C GLN A 206 8.52 -2.27 3.96
N TRP A 207 8.43 -1.95 2.67
CA TRP A 207 8.33 -0.59 2.19
C TRP A 207 7.06 -0.41 1.37
N GLY A 208 6.14 0.43 1.86
CA GLY A 208 4.87 0.75 1.22
C GLY A 208 3.78 -0.32 1.36
N ILE A 209 2.55 0.10 1.16
CA ILE A 209 1.33 -0.70 1.22
C ILE A 209 0.44 -0.29 0.05
N GLY A 210 0.05 -1.24 -0.80
CA GLY A 210 -1.04 -1.05 -1.76
C GLY A 210 -2.39 -1.35 -1.13
N MET A 211 -3.45 -0.69 -1.59
CA MET A 211 -4.83 -0.92 -1.16
C MET A 211 -5.76 -1.01 -2.37
N ASP A 212 -6.67 -1.99 -2.38
CA ASP A 212 -7.73 -2.08 -3.39
C ASP A 212 -9.04 -1.40 -2.94
N ASP A 213 -10.03 -1.33 -3.86
CA ASP A 213 -11.34 -0.73 -3.57
C ASP A 213 -12.18 -1.50 -2.54
N ALA A 214 -11.78 -2.72 -2.17
CA ALA A 214 -12.40 -3.51 -1.09
C ALA A 214 -11.70 -3.32 0.27
N GLY A 215 -10.65 -2.48 0.34
CA GLY A 215 -9.86 -2.22 1.55
C GLY A 215 -8.90 -3.37 1.91
N ARG A 216 -8.53 -4.24 0.97
CA ARG A 216 -7.50 -5.25 1.18
C ARG A 216 -6.12 -4.64 0.96
N ASN A 217 -5.21 -4.90 1.90
CA ASN A 217 -3.84 -4.44 1.82
C ASN A 217 -2.96 -5.44 1.06
N TYR A 218 -2.03 -4.91 0.28
CA TYR A 218 -1.00 -5.66 -0.44
C TYR A 218 0.35 -5.24 0.12
N TYR A 219 1.01 -6.16 0.82
CA TYR A 219 2.33 -5.97 1.39
C TYR A 219 3.39 -6.62 0.52
N SER A 220 4.62 -6.09 0.53
CA SER A 220 5.79 -6.74 -0.04
C SER A 220 6.85 -6.99 1.02
N ALA A 221 7.70 -7.99 0.81
CA ALA A 221 8.83 -8.28 1.69
C ALA A 221 10.11 -8.35 0.85
N ALA A 222 10.89 -7.28 0.85
CA ALA A 222 12.22 -7.27 0.29
C ALA A 222 13.11 -8.28 1.03
N GLY A 223 14.04 -8.90 0.31
CA GLY A 223 14.88 -9.97 0.88
C GLY A 223 14.16 -11.29 1.11
N GLY A 224 12.85 -11.30 1.31
CA GLY A 224 12.01 -12.48 1.41
C GLY A 224 11.47 -12.98 0.07
N GLU A 225 11.76 -12.26 -1.01
CA GLU A 225 11.36 -12.61 -2.38
C GLU A 225 9.83 -12.75 -2.53
N ARG A 226 9.06 -12.00 -1.72
CA ARG A 226 7.60 -11.97 -1.77
C ARG A 226 7.13 -10.61 -2.31
N PRO A 227 6.79 -10.54 -3.61
CA PRO A 227 6.37 -9.27 -4.24
C PRO A 227 5.02 -8.76 -3.72
N ALA A 228 4.15 -9.66 -3.25
CA ALA A 228 2.92 -9.32 -2.56
C ALA A 228 2.49 -10.45 -1.62
N PHE A 229 1.83 -10.11 -0.49
CA PHE A 229 1.25 -11.07 0.44
C PHE A 229 0.16 -10.44 1.31
N TYR A 230 -0.61 -11.24 2.03
CA TYR A 230 -1.73 -10.86 2.91
C TYR A 230 -2.90 -10.14 2.20
N PHE A 231 -3.03 -10.35 0.90
CA PHE A 231 -4.05 -9.72 0.06
C PHE A 231 -5.35 -10.54 -0.09
N GLN A 232 -5.47 -11.67 0.59
CA GLN A 232 -6.68 -12.50 0.47
C GLN A 232 -7.87 -11.90 1.21
N GLN A 233 -7.62 -11.22 2.32
CA GLN A 233 -8.63 -10.61 3.18
C GLN A 233 -8.08 -9.35 3.88
N PRO A 234 -8.93 -8.48 4.45
CA PRO A 234 -8.44 -7.40 5.32
C PRO A 234 -7.61 -7.96 6.48
N ILE A 235 -6.44 -7.37 6.72
CA ILE A 235 -5.43 -7.87 7.68
C ILE A 235 -5.95 -7.98 9.11
N LYS A 236 -7.00 -7.23 9.47
CA LYS A 236 -7.65 -7.32 10.79
C LYS A 236 -8.18 -8.72 11.13
N TYR A 237 -8.48 -9.55 10.12
CA TYR A 237 -8.91 -10.94 10.30
C TYR A 237 -7.75 -11.93 10.34
N GLY A 238 -6.52 -11.46 10.27
CA GLY A 238 -5.31 -12.25 10.24
C GLY A 238 -4.72 -12.42 8.85
N ALA A 239 -3.52 -12.99 8.81
CA ALA A 239 -2.83 -13.30 7.57
C ALA A 239 -3.38 -14.61 6.99
N LEU A 240 -3.82 -14.56 5.75
CA LEU A 240 -4.30 -15.69 4.99
C LEU A 240 -3.47 -15.84 3.72
N ASP A 241 -2.61 -16.86 3.68
CA ASP A 241 -1.88 -17.26 2.49
C ASP A 241 -2.49 -18.55 1.92
N LEU A 242 -2.88 -18.53 0.64
CA LEU A 242 -3.47 -19.67 -0.04
C LEU A 242 -2.47 -20.30 -1.01
N ARG A 243 -2.61 -21.60 -1.27
CA ARG A 243 -1.82 -22.28 -2.28
C ARG A 243 -2.15 -21.71 -3.67
N GLY A 244 -1.13 -21.46 -4.53
CA GLY A 244 -1.35 -20.95 -5.90
C GLY A 244 -1.97 -19.56 -5.97
N GLN A 245 -1.73 -18.70 -4.97
CA GLN A 245 -2.12 -17.28 -5.03
C GLN A 245 -1.21 -16.43 -5.94
N GLU A 246 -0.14 -17.00 -6.42
CA GLU A 246 0.72 -16.47 -7.48
C GLU A 246 0.74 -17.46 -8.63
N ALA A 247 0.59 -16.99 -9.87
CA ALA A 247 0.71 -17.83 -11.06
C ALA A 247 2.14 -18.37 -11.21
N ASP A 248 2.29 -19.47 -11.93
CA ASP A 248 3.60 -20.08 -12.18
C ASP A 248 4.59 -19.08 -12.78
N GLY A 249 5.80 -19.05 -12.24
CA GLY A 249 6.85 -18.13 -12.67
C GLY A 249 6.64 -16.67 -12.26
N PHE A 250 5.62 -16.32 -11.48
CA PHE A 250 5.32 -14.95 -11.09
C PHE A 250 6.51 -14.22 -10.43
N ARG A 251 7.36 -14.93 -9.69
CA ARG A 251 8.50 -14.32 -8.99
C ARG A 251 9.74 -14.11 -9.85
N VAL A 252 9.83 -14.74 -11.02
CA VAL A 252 10.94 -14.54 -11.98
C VAL A 252 10.81 -13.14 -12.58
N VAL A 253 11.92 -12.39 -12.63
CA VAL A 253 11.95 -11.04 -13.20
C VAL A 253 12.83 -10.96 -14.46
N PHE A 254 12.55 -9.98 -15.31
CA PHE A 254 13.13 -9.84 -16.65
C PHE A 254 13.83 -8.48 -16.84
N PRO A 255 14.89 -8.19 -16.06
CA PRO A 255 15.63 -6.93 -16.18
C PRO A 255 16.39 -6.86 -17.51
N ILE A 256 16.66 -5.63 -17.97
CA ILE A 256 17.53 -5.34 -19.11
C ILE A 256 18.81 -4.59 -18.70
N ALA A 257 18.87 -4.07 -17.48
CA ALA A 257 20.10 -3.60 -16.87
C ALA A 257 20.85 -4.80 -16.29
N ASP A 258 21.89 -5.22 -16.99
CA ASP A 258 22.66 -6.41 -16.63
C ASP A 258 23.78 -6.05 -15.62
N VAL A 259 23.43 -5.53 -14.44
CA VAL A 259 24.36 -5.09 -13.39
C VAL A 259 24.33 -6.11 -12.24
N PRO A 260 25.47 -6.70 -11.86
CA PRO A 260 25.51 -7.73 -10.84
C PRO A 260 25.55 -7.19 -9.41
N ASP A 261 24.89 -6.05 -9.14
CA ASP A 261 24.85 -5.39 -7.83
C ASP A 261 23.72 -5.92 -6.91
N VAL A 262 23.46 -7.22 -7.00
CA VAL A 262 22.38 -7.87 -6.26
C VAL A 262 22.87 -8.35 -4.90
N GLN A 263 22.19 -7.97 -3.82
CA GLN A 263 22.47 -8.54 -2.50
C GLN A 263 22.27 -10.06 -2.50
N GLY A 264 23.10 -10.78 -1.75
CA GLY A 264 23.09 -12.24 -1.72
C GLY A 264 23.90 -12.90 -2.84
N GLY A 265 24.48 -12.12 -3.73
CA GLY A 265 25.53 -12.53 -4.67
C GLY A 265 25.06 -13.41 -5.83
N PRO A 266 25.94 -14.26 -6.39
CA PRO A 266 25.74 -14.94 -7.67
C PRO A 266 24.46 -15.78 -7.78
N ARG A 267 23.96 -16.35 -6.68
CA ARG A 267 22.71 -17.15 -6.69
C ARG A 267 21.45 -16.36 -7.09
N ARG A 268 21.49 -15.04 -6.96
CA ARG A 268 20.39 -14.13 -7.31
C ARG A 268 20.60 -13.42 -8.64
N VAL A 269 21.67 -13.75 -9.33
CA VAL A 269 22.04 -13.15 -10.61
C VAL A 269 21.73 -14.14 -11.72
N ASN A 270 21.10 -13.69 -12.80
CA ASN A 270 20.88 -14.48 -14.01
C ASN A 270 22.17 -14.59 -14.85
N ALA A 271 22.14 -15.38 -15.92
CA ALA A 271 23.30 -15.60 -16.78
C ALA A 271 23.87 -14.32 -17.43
N ARG A 272 23.11 -13.25 -17.51
CA ARG A 272 23.54 -11.96 -18.08
C ARG A 272 24.04 -10.96 -17.04
N GLY A 273 23.92 -11.27 -15.74
CA GLY A 273 24.36 -10.41 -14.64
C GLY A 273 23.24 -9.62 -13.96
N GLY A 274 22.02 -9.65 -14.46
CA GLY A 274 20.87 -8.97 -13.83
C GLY A 274 20.18 -9.83 -12.76
N LEU A 275 19.21 -9.25 -12.06
CA LEU A 275 18.40 -9.93 -11.05
C LEU A 275 17.60 -11.10 -11.68
N ASN A 276 17.46 -12.23 -10.98
CA ASN A 276 16.71 -13.40 -11.46
C ASN A 276 15.30 -13.54 -10.88
N ASN A 277 15.06 -13.09 -9.64
CA ASN A 277 13.76 -13.12 -8.98
C ASN A 277 13.56 -11.83 -8.18
N PHE A 278 12.31 -11.52 -7.82
CA PHE A 278 12.02 -10.41 -6.92
C PHE A 278 12.88 -10.48 -5.65
N THR A 279 13.42 -9.34 -5.22
CA THR A 279 14.20 -9.25 -3.98
C THR A 279 14.05 -7.92 -3.26
N GLY A 280 13.87 -6.80 -3.97
CA GLY A 280 13.82 -5.45 -3.43
C GLY A 280 12.45 -4.78 -3.53
N CYS A 281 11.39 -5.53 -3.83
CA CYS A 281 10.04 -4.96 -4.05
C CYS A 281 9.67 -3.94 -2.98
N ALA A 282 9.22 -2.77 -3.41
CA ALA A 282 8.95 -1.64 -2.53
C ALA A 282 7.83 -0.78 -3.08
N GLY A 283 7.04 -0.15 -2.19
CA GLY A 283 6.08 0.89 -2.54
C GLY A 283 5.06 0.54 -3.61
N GLN A 284 4.59 -0.70 -3.60
CA GLN A 284 3.59 -1.18 -4.56
C GLN A 284 2.24 -0.48 -4.38
N GLY A 285 1.52 -0.28 -5.49
CA GLY A 285 0.20 0.35 -5.49
C GLY A 285 -0.78 -0.33 -6.42
N ILE A 286 -2.06 -0.31 -6.06
CA ILE A 286 -3.14 -0.67 -6.98
C ILE A 286 -3.53 0.58 -7.77
N TYR A 287 -3.60 0.46 -9.11
CA TYR A 287 -4.14 1.56 -9.89
C TYR A 287 -5.66 1.64 -9.72
N ARG A 288 -6.12 2.74 -9.12
CA ARG A 288 -7.54 3.03 -8.85
C ARG A 288 -8.02 4.31 -9.53
N GLY A 289 -7.22 4.80 -10.51
CA GLY A 289 -7.55 5.95 -11.35
C GLY A 289 -8.54 5.63 -12.46
N ASP A 290 -8.82 6.61 -13.29
CA ASP A 290 -9.84 6.55 -14.35
C ASP A 290 -9.37 7.17 -15.69
N ARG A 291 -8.12 7.63 -15.76
CA ARG A 291 -7.60 8.36 -16.94
C ARG A 291 -6.65 7.55 -17.81
N LEU A 292 -6.19 6.40 -17.33
CA LEU A 292 -5.42 5.43 -18.09
C LEU A 292 -6.34 4.31 -18.62
N PRO A 293 -5.88 3.47 -19.56
CA PRO A 293 -6.69 2.38 -20.10
C PRO A 293 -7.37 1.53 -19.02
N ALA A 294 -8.63 1.17 -19.28
CA ALA A 294 -9.51 0.55 -18.28
C ALA A 294 -8.99 -0.80 -17.75
N ASP A 295 -8.21 -1.52 -18.56
CA ASP A 295 -7.61 -2.82 -18.20
C ASP A 295 -6.45 -2.68 -17.19
N LEU A 296 -5.93 -1.47 -16.97
CA LEU A 296 -4.97 -1.18 -15.91
C LEU A 296 -5.66 -1.09 -14.54
N LYS A 297 -6.94 -0.71 -14.50
CA LYS A 297 -7.67 -0.51 -13.25
C LYS A 297 -7.73 -1.80 -12.42
N GLY A 298 -7.39 -1.68 -11.13
CA GLY A 298 -7.33 -2.81 -10.21
C GLY A 298 -6.07 -3.67 -10.32
N ASN A 299 -5.15 -3.37 -11.27
CA ASN A 299 -3.87 -4.07 -11.33
C ASN A 299 -2.91 -3.57 -10.26
N LEU A 300 -2.09 -4.49 -9.74
CA LEU A 300 -1.04 -4.19 -8.79
C LEU A 300 0.25 -3.82 -9.55
N ILE A 301 0.79 -2.67 -9.24
CA ILE A 301 2.03 -2.16 -9.80
C ILE A 301 3.12 -2.35 -8.75
N ILE A 302 4.15 -3.14 -9.09
CA ILE A 302 5.20 -3.58 -8.17
C ILE A 302 6.54 -3.02 -8.61
N PRO A 303 7.04 -1.95 -7.99
CA PRO A 303 8.41 -1.50 -8.20
C PRO A 303 9.43 -2.51 -7.66
N GLU A 304 10.49 -2.76 -8.43
CA GLU A 304 11.63 -3.61 -8.05
C GLU A 304 12.93 -2.84 -8.32
N PRO A 305 13.43 -2.10 -7.33
CA PRO A 305 14.57 -1.21 -7.53
C PRO A 305 15.89 -1.92 -7.80
N VAL A 306 16.07 -3.16 -7.35
CA VAL A 306 17.31 -3.92 -7.64
C VAL A 306 17.35 -4.35 -9.11
N GLY A 307 16.20 -4.75 -9.64
CA GLY A 307 16.03 -5.13 -11.05
C GLY A 307 15.87 -3.95 -12.01
N ARG A 308 15.68 -2.73 -11.51
CA ARG A 308 15.39 -1.53 -12.32
C ARG A 308 14.18 -1.73 -13.21
N LEU A 309 13.11 -2.24 -12.61
CA LEU A 309 11.89 -2.60 -13.33
C LEU A 309 10.63 -2.37 -12.48
N ILE A 310 9.49 -2.37 -13.16
CA ILE A 310 8.18 -2.33 -12.53
C ILE A 310 7.32 -3.41 -13.17
N ARG A 311 6.77 -4.32 -12.34
CA ARG A 311 5.81 -5.32 -12.75
C ARG A 311 4.39 -4.78 -12.73
N ARG A 312 3.62 -5.00 -13.79
CA ARG A 312 2.16 -4.93 -13.77
C ARG A 312 1.61 -6.32 -13.51
N ALA A 313 1.02 -6.52 -12.34
CA ALA A 313 0.39 -7.76 -11.96
C ALA A 313 -1.14 -7.64 -12.09
N LYS A 314 -1.74 -8.51 -12.88
CA LYS A 314 -3.19 -8.68 -12.92
C LYS A 314 -3.63 -9.28 -11.59
N VAL A 315 -4.62 -8.67 -10.98
CA VAL A 315 -5.30 -9.15 -9.78
C VAL A 315 -6.61 -9.78 -10.22
N THR A 316 -6.72 -11.08 -10.10
CA THR A 316 -7.95 -11.83 -10.43
C THR A 316 -8.52 -12.40 -9.15
N ARG A 317 -9.82 -12.17 -8.90
CA ARG A 317 -10.51 -12.76 -7.75
C ARG A 317 -11.65 -13.65 -8.23
N GLU A 318 -11.52 -14.93 -7.94
CA GLU A 318 -12.46 -15.94 -8.37
C GLU A 318 -12.70 -16.93 -7.23
N ASN A 319 -13.95 -17.30 -7.01
CA ASN A 319 -14.36 -18.27 -6.00
C ASN A 319 -13.76 -18.00 -4.60
N GLY A 320 -13.68 -16.71 -4.21
CA GLY A 320 -13.17 -16.28 -2.91
C GLY A 320 -11.64 -16.24 -2.79
N LYS A 321 -10.90 -16.51 -3.85
CA LYS A 321 -9.43 -16.51 -3.87
C LYS A 321 -8.89 -15.45 -4.83
N THR A 322 -7.92 -14.68 -4.37
CA THR A 322 -7.18 -13.72 -5.21
C THR A 322 -5.90 -14.37 -5.74
N VAL A 323 -5.68 -14.26 -7.04
CA VAL A 323 -4.48 -14.76 -7.73
C VAL A 323 -3.81 -13.61 -8.48
N LEU A 324 -2.48 -13.55 -8.37
CA LEU A 324 -1.63 -12.59 -9.07
C LEU A 324 -0.94 -13.25 -10.26
N SER A 325 -0.96 -12.58 -11.42
CA SER A 325 -0.24 -13.02 -12.61
C SER A 325 0.47 -11.86 -13.31
N ASN A 326 1.61 -12.14 -13.96
CA ASN A 326 2.27 -11.12 -14.79
C ASN A 326 1.43 -10.87 -16.05
N VAL A 327 1.09 -9.59 -16.30
CA VAL A 327 0.36 -9.21 -17.53
C VAL A 327 1.22 -9.44 -18.78
N TYR A 328 2.54 -9.36 -18.66
CA TYR A 328 3.49 -9.47 -19.76
C TYR A 328 4.44 -10.68 -19.56
N PRO A 329 4.01 -11.92 -19.86
CA PRO A 329 4.84 -13.10 -19.68
C PRO A 329 6.17 -12.99 -20.42
N GLY A 330 7.29 -13.24 -19.72
CA GLY A 330 8.64 -13.17 -20.29
C GLY A 330 9.24 -11.76 -20.37
N THR A 331 8.53 -10.73 -19.92
CA THR A 331 9.03 -9.35 -19.84
C THR A 331 8.40 -8.60 -18.64
N GLU A 332 8.65 -7.29 -18.55
CA GLU A 332 8.10 -6.42 -17.51
C GLU A 332 7.29 -5.28 -18.12
N PHE A 333 6.42 -4.68 -17.33
CA PHE A 333 5.66 -3.50 -17.75
C PHE A 333 6.59 -2.33 -18.06
N ILE A 334 7.54 -2.06 -17.16
CA ILE A 334 8.53 -1.00 -17.29
C ILE A 334 9.88 -1.58 -16.91
N ARG A 335 10.91 -1.28 -17.70
CA ARG A 335 12.29 -1.66 -17.44
C ARG A 335 13.25 -0.70 -18.13
N THR A 336 14.47 -0.60 -17.65
CA THR A 336 15.45 0.33 -18.21
C THR A 336 16.87 -0.23 -18.18
N ARG A 337 17.74 0.35 -19.04
CA ARG A 337 19.19 0.12 -19.02
C ARG A 337 19.92 1.09 -18.09
N ASP A 338 19.26 2.15 -17.62
CA ASP A 338 19.87 3.08 -16.66
C ASP A 338 20.07 2.39 -15.31
N ILE A 339 21.34 2.26 -14.92
CA ILE A 339 21.72 1.57 -13.68
C ILE A 339 21.28 2.32 -12.41
N ASN A 340 20.96 3.59 -12.53
CA ASN A 340 20.56 4.44 -11.42
C ASN A 340 19.04 4.49 -11.21
N PHE A 341 18.24 3.92 -12.12
CA PHE A 341 16.79 3.85 -11.95
C PHE A 341 16.43 2.93 -10.78
N ARG A 342 15.81 3.50 -9.75
CA ARG A 342 15.44 2.83 -8.50
C ARG A 342 13.98 3.13 -8.15
N PRO A 343 13.01 2.48 -8.81
CA PRO A 343 11.61 2.74 -8.53
C PRO A 343 11.25 2.22 -7.12
N LEU A 344 10.68 3.11 -6.27
CA LEU A 344 10.40 2.81 -4.86
C LEU A 344 8.95 3.00 -4.45
N TRP A 345 8.15 3.71 -5.24
CA TRP A 345 6.77 4.02 -4.87
C TRP A 345 5.92 4.19 -6.12
N ALA A 346 4.76 3.55 -6.15
CA ALA A 346 3.77 3.70 -7.22
C ALA A 346 2.40 3.94 -6.60
N THR A 347 1.70 5.00 -7.01
CA THR A 347 0.39 5.34 -6.44
C THR A 347 -0.47 6.11 -7.44
N THR A 348 -1.79 5.95 -7.32
CA THR A 348 -2.76 6.73 -8.10
C THR A 348 -2.72 8.20 -7.68
N SER A 349 -2.64 9.11 -8.65
CA SER A 349 -2.56 10.56 -8.43
C SER A 349 -3.92 11.26 -8.56
N PRO A 350 -4.03 12.51 -8.09
CA PRO A 350 -5.24 13.31 -8.22
C PRO A 350 -5.73 13.48 -9.66
N ASP A 351 -4.83 13.60 -10.63
CA ASP A 351 -5.11 13.77 -12.05
C ASP A 351 -5.58 12.49 -12.76
N GLY A 352 -5.67 11.37 -12.02
CA GLY A 352 -6.13 10.08 -12.50
C GLY A 352 -5.06 9.22 -13.16
N ALA A 353 -3.79 9.65 -13.15
CA ALA A 353 -2.65 8.86 -13.59
C ALA A 353 -2.12 7.91 -12.49
N MET A 354 -1.02 7.24 -12.79
CA MET A 354 -0.15 6.56 -11.82
C MET A 354 1.16 7.34 -11.73
N MET A 355 1.54 7.75 -10.52
CA MET A 355 2.84 8.36 -10.27
C MET A 355 3.84 7.34 -9.73
N VAL A 356 5.10 7.48 -10.14
CA VAL A 356 6.21 6.61 -9.74
C VAL A 356 7.37 7.44 -9.24
N ILE A 357 7.86 7.11 -8.04
CA ILE A 357 9.14 7.62 -7.53
C ILE A 357 10.27 6.77 -8.06
N ASP A 358 11.28 7.41 -8.61
CA ASP A 358 12.61 6.90 -8.86
C ASP A 358 13.61 7.62 -7.94
N MET A 359 14.16 6.91 -6.96
CA MET A 359 15.18 7.46 -6.06
C MET A 359 16.46 7.88 -6.80
N HIS A 360 16.66 7.31 -7.96
CA HIS A 360 17.71 7.62 -8.94
C HIS A 360 19.12 7.64 -8.35
N ARG A 361 19.58 6.48 -7.89
CA ARG A 361 20.87 6.34 -7.23
C ARG A 361 21.55 4.99 -7.51
N GLY A 362 22.84 4.91 -7.18
CA GLY A 362 23.62 3.69 -7.39
C GLY A 362 23.34 2.59 -6.37
N ILE A 363 23.35 2.89 -5.08
CA ILE A 363 23.20 1.89 -3.99
C ILE A 363 21.84 2.04 -3.33
N ILE A 364 21.19 0.89 -3.05
CA ILE A 364 19.94 0.82 -2.30
C ILE A 364 19.94 -0.27 -1.23
N GLN A 365 21.06 -0.91 -0.99
CA GLN A 365 21.24 -1.95 0.01
C GLN A 365 22.23 -1.50 1.08
N GLN A 366 22.03 -1.97 2.31
CA GLN A 366 22.73 -1.54 3.50
C GLN A 366 23.27 -2.71 4.34
N GLY A 367 24.03 -2.37 5.37
CA GLY A 367 24.42 -3.25 6.47
C GLY A 367 25.29 -4.42 6.03
N ASN A 368 24.83 -5.64 6.25
CA ASN A 368 25.60 -6.84 5.91
C ASN A 368 25.91 -7.01 4.42
N TRP A 369 25.15 -6.35 3.55
CA TRP A 369 25.34 -6.47 2.10
C TRP A 369 26.49 -5.63 1.58
N THR A 370 26.76 -4.46 2.20
CA THR A 370 27.80 -3.50 1.76
C THR A 370 29.07 -3.52 2.61
N ARG A 371 29.12 -4.35 3.65
CA ARG A 371 30.32 -4.45 4.51
C ARG A 371 31.59 -4.82 3.71
N PRO A 372 32.78 -4.41 4.16
CA PRO A 372 34.03 -4.77 3.53
C PRO A 372 34.15 -6.27 3.23
N LYS A 373 34.64 -6.63 2.04
CA LYS A 373 34.77 -8.00 1.51
C LYS A 373 33.46 -8.73 1.19
N SER A 374 32.29 -8.08 1.30
CA SER A 374 31.06 -8.67 0.77
C SER A 374 31.06 -8.67 -0.76
N TYR A 375 30.24 -9.53 -1.36
CA TYR A 375 30.08 -9.59 -2.82
C TYR A 375 29.69 -8.22 -3.39
N LEU A 376 28.67 -7.59 -2.80
CA LEU A 376 28.14 -6.30 -3.27
C LEU A 376 29.17 -5.19 -3.12
N ARG A 377 29.97 -5.15 -2.02
CA ARG A 377 31.05 -4.17 -1.85
C ARG A 377 32.05 -4.25 -3.01
N GLY A 378 32.41 -5.45 -3.43
CA GLY A 378 33.33 -5.61 -4.59
C GLY A 378 32.76 -5.07 -5.91
N VAL A 379 31.45 -5.15 -6.10
CA VAL A 379 30.75 -4.55 -7.25
C VAL A 379 30.69 -3.03 -7.11
N ILE A 380 30.35 -2.51 -5.93
CA ILE A 380 30.32 -1.08 -5.63
C ILE A 380 31.66 -0.44 -5.92
N ASP A 381 32.73 -0.98 -5.34
CA ASP A 381 34.10 -0.45 -5.47
C ASP A 381 34.62 -0.51 -6.92
N LYS A 382 34.26 -1.57 -7.66
CA LYS A 382 34.66 -1.72 -9.08
C LYS A 382 34.05 -0.66 -9.98
N TRP A 383 32.84 -0.18 -9.65
CA TRP A 383 32.03 0.62 -10.55
C TRP A 383 31.74 2.04 -10.04
N ASP A 384 32.21 2.37 -8.85
CA ASP A 384 31.99 3.65 -8.17
C ASP A 384 30.49 3.99 -8.03
N ILE A 385 29.62 2.99 -7.89
CA ILE A 385 28.18 3.21 -7.85
C ILE A 385 27.71 3.90 -6.56
N ASP A 386 28.52 3.89 -5.51
CA ASP A 386 28.31 4.67 -4.28
C ASP A 386 28.48 6.19 -4.48
N LYS A 387 29.04 6.63 -5.60
CA LYS A 387 29.16 8.05 -5.95
C LYS A 387 27.91 8.59 -6.66
N ASN A 388 27.00 7.70 -7.07
CA ASN A 388 25.77 8.07 -7.73
C ASN A 388 24.67 8.34 -6.69
N ILE A 389 24.65 9.55 -6.13
CA ILE A 389 23.79 10.01 -5.04
C ILE A 389 23.24 11.40 -5.32
N GLN A 390 22.33 11.90 -4.48
CA GLN A 390 21.77 13.27 -4.51
C GLN A 390 20.99 13.61 -5.79
N LYS A 391 20.31 12.61 -6.33
CA LYS A 391 19.37 12.76 -7.44
C LYS A 391 17.99 12.29 -7.01
N GLY A 392 17.01 12.47 -7.87
CA GLY A 392 15.66 12.00 -7.66
C GLY A 392 14.75 12.39 -8.80
N ARG A 393 13.74 11.56 -9.07
CA ARG A 393 12.75 11.81 -10.12
C ARG A 393 11.37 11.30 -9.71
N ILE A 394 10.35 11.99 -10.17
CA ILE A 394 8.97 11.53 -10.11
C ILE A 394 8.42 11.55 -11.52
N TYR A 395 7.91 10.40 -11.94
CA TYR A 395 7.32 10.20 -13.26
C TYR A 395 5.81 10.05 -13.13
N ARG A 396 5.09 10.64 -14.07
CA ARG A 396 3.69 10.39 -14.36
C ARG A 396 3.59 9.35 -15.47
N LEU A 397 2.88 8.25 -15.24
CA LEU A 397 2.54 7.28 -16.28
C LEU A 397 1.43 7.87 -17.14
N THR A 398 1.66 7.95 -18.44
CA THR A 398 0.70 8.46 -19.42
C THR A 398 0.44 7.43 -20.53
N HIS A 399 -0.56 7.71 -21.36
CA HIS A 399 -0.95 6.92 -22.52
C HIS A 399 -1.53 7.90 -23.55
N PRO A 400 -1.52 7.62 -24.89
CA PRO A 400 -2.08 8.55 -25.89
C PRO A 400 -3.52 9.00 -25.63
N THR A 401 -4.29 8.20 -24.87
CA THR A 401 -5.67 8.55 -24.47
C THR A 401 -5.74 9.36 -23.17
N PHE A 402 -4.62 9.55 -22.46
CA PHE A 402 -4.59 10.24 -21.18
C PHE A 402 -5.02 11.70 -21.32
N LYS A 403 -5.93 12.09 -20.45
CA LYS A 403 -6.31 13.49 -20.21
C LYS A 403 -6.41 13.67 -18.72
N ALA A 404 -5.56 14.50 -18.16
CA ALA A 404 -5.54 14.80 -16.73
C ALA A 404 -6.94 15.25 -16.24
N ASP A 405 -7.31 14.83 -15.05
CA ASP A 405 -8.46 15.40 -14.37
C ASP A 405 -8.16 16.84 -13.92
N LYS A 406 -9.20 17.56 -13.54
CA LYS A 406 -9.06 18.91 -12.98
C LYS A 406 -8.21 18.86 -11.70
N GLN A 407 -7.50 19.95 -11.43
CA GLN A 407 -6.79 20.11 -10.16
C GLN A 407 -7.80 20.12 -8.99
N PRO A 408 -7.58 19.32 -7.94
CA PRO A 408 -8.47 19.27 -6.79
C PRO A 408 -8.38 20.56 -5.95
N ARG A 409 -9.47 20.87 -5.25
CA ARG A 409 -9.58 22.01 -4.34
C ARG A 409 -10.35 21.64 -3.06
N MET A 410 -10.26 20.36 -2.66
CA MET A 410 -11.08 19.82 -1.58
C MET A 410 -10.83 20.46 -0.21
N LEU A 411 -9.66 21.07 0.03
CA LEU A 411 -9.40 21.81 1.27
C LEU A 411 -10.19 23.14 1.31
N ASP A 412 -10.49 23.71 0.15
CA ASP A 412 -11.24 24.96 0.01
C ASP A 412 -12.76 24.73 -0.07
N GLU A 413 -13.19 23.50 -0.31
CA GLU A 413 -14.59 23.10 -0.41
C GLU A 413 -15.24 22.96 0.98
N SER A 414 -16.53 23.21 1.07
CA SER A 414 -17.33 22.90 2.26
C SER A 414 -17.46 21.39 2.47
N THR A 415 -17.75 20.95 3.69
CA THR A 415 -17.99 19.54 3.99
C THR A 415 -19.15 18.97 3.17
N ALA A 416 -20.15 19.78 2.82
CA ALA A 416 -21.26 19.37 1.96
C ALA A 416 -20.84 19.10 0.51
N GLU A 417 -19.91 19.89 -0.04
CA GLU A 417 -19.38 19.69 -1.39
C GLU A 417 -18.52 18.42 -1.48
N LEU A 418 -17.79 18.08 -0.42
CA LEU A 418 -16.97 16.87 -0.36
C LEU A 418 -17.78 15.58 -0.53
N VAL A 419 -19.07 15.57 -0.15
CA VAL A 419 -19.94 14.37 -0.26
C VAL A 419 -20.04 13.89 -1.71
N ALA A 420 -20.02 14.79 -2.68
CA ALA A 420 -20.08 14.41 -4.10
C ALA A 420 -18.84 13.63 -4.56
N HIS A 421 -17.67 13.89 -3.97
CA HIS A 421 -16.43 13.22 -4.32
C HIS A 421 -16.35 11.77 -3.83
N LEU A 422 -17.19 11.34 -2.90
CA LEU A 422 -17.27 9.94 -2.47
C LEU A 422 -17.69 8.98 -3.59
N ALA A 423 -18.27 9.49 -4.68
CA ALA A 423 -18.65 8.72 -5.85
C ALA A 423 -17.73 8.98 -7.07
N HIS A 424 -16.62 9.68 -6.90
CA HIS A 424 -15.68 9.99 -7.98
C HIS A 424 -15.08 8.71 -8.58
N PRO A 425 -14.87 8.60 -9.91
CA PRO A 425 -14.31 7.40 -10.54
C PRO A 425 -12.85 7.11 -10.10
N ASN A 426 -12.07 8.15 -9.79
CA ASN A 426 -10.71 8.03 -9.24
C ASN A 426 -10.73 7.76 -7.73
N GLY A 427 -10.03 6.68 -7.30
CA GLY A 427 -9.94 6.27 -5.89
C GLY A 427 -9.31 7.32 -4.98
N TRP A 428 -8.31 8.07 -5.46
CA TRP A 428 -7.66 9.11 -4.67
C TRP A 428 -8.66 10.18 -4.19
N TRP A 429 -9.60 10.58 -5.06
CA TRP A 429 -10.65 11.56 -4.70
C TRP A 429 -11.61 11.01 -3.64
N ARG A 430 -12.03 9.74 -3.79
CA ARG A 430 -12.94 9.11 -2.82
C ARG A 430 -12.30 8.99 -1.44
N ASP A 431 -11.06 8.49 -1.39
CA ASP A 431 -10.31 8.30 -0.14
C ASP A 431 -10.04 9.64 0.56
N THR A 432 -9.67 10.67 -0.22
CA THR A 432 -9.41 12.01 0.30
C THR A 432 -10.68 12.65 0.83
N ALA A 433 -11.79 12.59 0.09
CA ALA A 433 -13.08 13.14 0.54
C ALA A 433 -13.58 12.44 1.82
N GLN A 434 -13.52 11.10 1.88
CA GLN A 434 -13.87 10.34 3.08
C GLN A 434 -13.07 10.80 4.29
N LYS A 435 -11.76 10.86 4.15
CA LYS A 435 -10.83 11.30 5.20
C LYS A 435 -11.15 12.73 5.66
N LEU A 436 -11.29 13.68 4.74
CA LEU A 436 -11.56 15.08 5.06
C LEU A 436 -12.90 15.25 5.78
N ILE A 437 -13.98 14.60 5.31
CA ILE A 437 -15.29 14.65 5.98
C ILE A 437 -15.16 14.17 7.44
N ILE A 438 -14.47 13.04 7.68
CA ILE A 438 -14.32 12.49 9.02
C ILE A 438 -13.53 13.43 9.95
N LEU A 439 -12.55 14.14 9.42
CA LEU A 439 -11.68 15.01 10.20
C LEU A 439 -12.32 16.37 10.53
N ARG A 440 -13.28 16.85 9.75
CA ARG A 440 -13.88 18.17 9.93
C ARG A 440 -14.83 18.25 11.12
N LYS A 441 -14.85 19.39 11.79
CA LYS A 441 -15.67 19.63 13.00
C LYS A 441 -17.16 19.74 12.70
N ASP A 442 -17.53 20.20 11.50
CA ASP A 442 -18.91 20.36 11.03
C ASP A 442 -19.48 19.11 10.33
N ARG A 443 -18.76 17.98 10.39
CA ARG A 443 -19.09 16.71 9.72
C ARG A 443 -20.50 16.21 9.97
N ASP A 444 -21.09 16.49 11.12
CA ASP A 444 -22.45 16.03 11.46
C ASP A 444 -23.53 16.65 10.55
N THR A 445 -23.24 17.78 9.93
CA THR A 445 -24.19 18.48 9.04
C THR A 445 -24.48 17.69 7.77
N VAL A 446 -23.59 16.78 7.35
CA VAL A 446 -23.72 16.01 6.10
C VAL A 446 -24.29 14.61 6.30
N VAL A 447 -24.60 14.19 7.52
CA VAL A 447 -25.17 12.85 7.81
C VAL A 447 -26.38 12.52 6.92
N PRO A 448 -27.40 13.39 6.73
CA PRO A 448 -28.53 13.06 5.85
C PRO A 448 -28.13 12.87 4.38
N ALA A 449 -27.13 13.61 3.89
CA ALA A 449 -26.63 13.48 2.52
C ALA A 449 -25.87 12.17 2.33
N LEU A 450 -25.05 11.76 3.33
CA LEU A 450 -24.35 10.48 3.33
C LEU A 450 -25.32 9.29 3.38
N GLU A 451 -26.36 9.34 4.21
CA GLU A 451 -27.39 8.30 4.26
C GLU A 451 -28.13 8.16 2.93
N LYS A 452 -28.49 9.29 2.30
CA LYS A 452 -29.10 9.30 0.97
C LYS A 452 -28.18 8.68 -0.07
N LEU A 453 -26.89 9.05 -0.07
CA LEU A 453 -25.88 8.52 -0.99
C LEU A 453 -25.71 7.01 -0.79
N ALA A 454 -25.59 6.54 0.45
CA ALA A 454 -25.47 5.12 0.79
C ALA A 454 -26.67 4.28 0.32
N ARG A 455 -27.90 4.86 0.33
CA ARG A 455 -29.11 4.13 -0.05
C ARG A 455 -29.40 4.11 -1.54
N SER A 456 -29.05 5.15 -2.29
CA SER A 456 -29.65 5.34 -3.60
C SER A 456 -28.70 5.75 -4.72
N HIS A 457 -27.40 5.95 -4.46
CA HIS A 457 -26.48 6.34 -5.51
C HIS A 457 -26.21 5.20 -6.50
N SER A 458 -26.11 5.51 -7.79
CA SER A 458 -25.87 4.50 -8.84
C SER A 458 -24.48 3.83 -8.72
N SER A 459 -23.44 4.59 -8.32
CA SER A 459 -22.10 4.05 -8.08
C SER A 459 -22.06 3.21 -6.81
N GLU A 460 -21.68 1.94 -6.93
CA GLU A 460 -21.42 1.05 -5.79
C GLU A 460 -20.30 1.60 -4.88
N LEU A 461 -19.25 2.18 -5.48
CA LEU A 461 -18.15 2.79 -4.73
C LEU A 461 -18.61 4.03 -3.95
N GLY A 462 -19.54 4.82 -4.52
CA GLY A 462 -20.16 5.94 -3.80
C GLY A 462 -20.95 5.47 -2.57
N ARG A 463 -21.79 4.43 -2.73
CA ARG A 463 -22.54 3.86 -1.60
C ARG A 463 -21.59 3.28 -0.54
N LEU A 464 -20.54 2.59 -0.98
CA LEU A 464 -19.53 2.01 -0.11
C LEU A 464 -18.79 3.07 0.73
N HIS A 465 -18.27 4.11 0.08
CA HIS A 465 -17.55 5.19 0.77
C HIS A 465 -18.47 5.98 1.72
N ALA A 466 -19.75 6.18 1.36
CA ALA A 466 -20.72 6.82 2.25
C ALA A 466 -20.95 6.01 3.55
N LEU A 467 -21.07 4.68 3.44
CA LEU A 467 -21.19 3.79 4.61
C LEU A 467 -19.96 3.87 5.53
N TRP A 468 -18.75 3.79 4.96
CA TRP A 468 -17.52 3.90 5.73
C TRP A 468 -17.25 5.31 6.27
N THR A 469 -17.74 6.36 5.58
CA THR A 469 -17.69 7.72 6.12
C THR A 469 -18.58 7.83 7.37
N LEU A 470 -19.82 7.33 7.31
CA LEU A 470 -20.72 7.29 8.47
C LEU A 470 -20.16 6.47 9.64
N GLU A 471 -19.47 5.36 9.35
CA GLU A 471 -18.76 4.57 10.37
C GLU A 471 -17.65 5.39 11.02
N GLY A 472 -16.79 6.04 10.23
CA GLY A 472 -15.70 6.88 10.74
C GLY A 472 -16.16 8.07 11.58
N MET A 473 -17.37 8.57 11.31
CA MET A 473 -18.03 9.62 12.09
C MET A 473 -18.80 9.09 13.31
N SER A 474 -18.86 7.76 13.52
CA SER A 474 -19.72 7.12 14.54
C SER A 474 -21.22 7.42 14.37
N LYS A 475 -21.66 7.59 13.11
CA LYS A 475 -23.06 7.88 12.73
C LYS A 475 -23.74 6.74 11.96
N LEU A 476 -23.05 5.62 11.77
CA LEU A 476 -23.65 4.45 11.13
C LEU A 476 -24.73 3.84 12.03
N THR A 477 -25.88 3.53 11.45
CA THR A 477 -27.03 2.98 12.19
C THR A 477 -27.28 1.51 11.85
N PRO A 478 -27.85 0.69 12.77
CA PRO A 478 -28.23 -0.68 12.49
C PRO A 478 -29.16 -0.81 11.26
N GLY A 479 -30.13 0.08 11.14
CA GLY A 479 -31.09 0.07 10.02
C GLY A 479 -30.45 0.37 8.67
N LEU A 480 -29.38 1.18 8.62
CA LEU A 480 -28.63 1.42 7.38
C LEU A 480 -27.75 0.21 7.02
N VAL A 481 -27.14 -0.45 8.01
CA VAL A 481 -26.39 -1.71 7.81
C VAL A 481 -27.32 -2.79 7.28
N SER A 482 -28.49 -3.02 7.92
CA SER A 482 -29.50 -3.98 7.46
C SER A 482 -29.94 -3.70 6.01
N PHE A 483 -30.13 -2.43 5.65
CA PHE A 483 -30.41 -2.05 4.27
C PHE A 483 -29.28 -2.43 3.31
N ALA A 484 -28.02 -2.14 3.68
CA ALA A 484 -26.84 -2.40 2.85
C ALA A 484 -26.50 -3.90 2.71
N LEU A 485 -26.93 -4.76 3.64
CA LEU A 485 -26.82 -6.22 3.53
C LEU A 485 -27.63 -6.79 2.34
N ALA A 486 -28.63 -6.06 1.87
CA ALA A 486 -29.44 -6.42 0.70
C ALA A 486 -29.07 -5.63 -0.57
N ASP A 487 -27.93 -4.91 -0.59
CA ASP A 487 -27.49 -4.14 -1.76
C ASP A 487 -27.29 -5.02 -3.00
N GLN A 488 -27.55 -4.47 -4.18
CA GLN A 488 -27.33 -5.19 -5.45
C GLN A 488 -25.85 -5.53 -5.71
N SER A 489 -24.91 -4.76 -5.17
CA SER A 489 -23.46 -4.98 -5.32
C SER A 489 -22.94 -5.94 -4.26
N SER A 490 -22.25 -7.00 -4.70
CA SER A 490 -21.53 -7.93 -3.80
C SER A 490 -20.50 -7.19 -2.94
N LEU A 491 -19.81 -6.18 -3.50
CA LEU A 491 -18.82 -5.38 -2.80
C LEU A 491 -19.46 -4.60 -1.63
N VAL A 492 -20.64 -4.01 -1.85
CA VAL A 492 -21.36 -3.27 -0.80
C VAL A 492 -21.89 -4.24 0.27
N ARG A 493 -22.51 -5.37 -0.14
CA ARG A 493 -23.00 -6.39 0.81
C ARG A 493 -21.87 -6.92 1.70
N THR A 494 -20.74 -7.29 1.10
CA THR A 494 -19.56 -7.80 1.82
C THR A 494 -19.04 -6.78 2.84
N ASN A 495 -19.02 -5.50 2.49
CA ASN A 495 -18.62 -4.45 3.42
C ASN A 495 -19.71 -4.15 4.47
N ALA A 496 -21.00 -4.29 4.13
CA ALA A 496 -22.08 -4.19 5.13
C ALA A 496 -21.94 -5.27 6.22
N VAL A 497 -21.49 -6.48 5.85
CA VAL A 497 -21.15 -7.54 6.82
C VAL A 497 -20.00 -7.09 7.73
N ARG A 498 -18.95 -6.45 7.20
CA ARG A 498 -17.86 -5.88 8.04
C ARG A 498 -18.39 -4.80 8.98
N LEU A 499 -19.21 -3.91 8.46
CA LEU A 499 -19.83 -2.81 9.21
C LEU A 499 -20.85 -3.27 10.26
N SER A 500 -21.34 -4.52 10.16
CA SER A 500 -22.24 -5.10 11.16
C SER A 500 -21.51 -5.54 12.44
N GLU A 501 -20.19 -5.72 12.43
CA GLU A 501 -19.42 -6.29 13.55
C GLU A 501 -19.70 -5.65 14.92
N PRO A 502 -19.73 -4.31 15.08
CA PRO A 502 -20.07 -3.71 16.37
C PRO A 502 -21.49 -4.07 16.83
N PHE A 503 -22.45 -4.07 15.91
CA PHE A 503 -23.84 -4.39 16.21
C PHE A 503 -24.03 -5.87 16.54
N LEU A 504 -23.28 -6.77 15.91
CA LEU A 504 -23.24 -8.20 16.27
C LEU A 504 -22.65 -8.40 17.67
N ALA A 505 -21.58 -7.66 17.99
CA ALA A 505 -20.95 -7.69 19.31
C ALA A 505 -21.89 -7.21 20.42
N ASP A 506 -22.70 -6.20 20.12
CA ASP A 506 -23.70 -5.62 21.03
C ASP A 506 -25.00 -6.44 21.10
N GLY A 507 -25.13 -7.52 20.31
CA GLY A 507 -26.31 -8.39 20.28
C GLY A 507 -27.54 -7.75 19.64
N ASN A 508 -27.37 -6.83 18.68
CA ASN A 508 -28.48 -6.19 17.97
C ASN A 508 -29.26 -7.21 17.14
N GLN A 509 -30.47 -7.56 17.60
CA GLN A 509 -31.27 -8.64 17.02
C GLN A 509 -31.72 -8.33 15.59
N ASP A 510 -32.03 -7.07 15.24
CA ASP A 510 -32.47 -6.72 13.89
C ASP A 510 -31.34 -6.98 12.86
N VAL A 511 -30.10 -6.64 13.20
CA VAL A 511 -28.93 -6.92 12.34
C VAL A 511 -28.64 -8.42 12.27
N ILE A 512 -28.72 -9.13 13.40
CA ILE A 512 -28.51 -10.58 13.46
C ILE A 512 -29.54 -11.32 12.60
N GLU A 513 -30.81 -10.99 12.70
CA GLU A 513 -31.89 -11.59 11.92
C GLU A 513 -31.77 -11.25 10.43
N THR A 514 -31.48 -10.00 10.10
CA THR A 514 -31.26 -9.59 8.70
C THR A 514 -30.09 -10.34 8.09
N LEU A 515 -28.95 -10.42 8.78
CA LEU A 515 -27.78 -11.15 8.30
C LEU A 515 -28.15 -12.63 8.08
N GLY A 516 -28.73 -13.31 9.06
CA GLY A 516 -29.08 -14.72 8.98
C GLY A 516 -30.13 -15.08 7.93
N SER A 517 -30.97 -14.12 7.52
CA SER A 517 -32.02 -14.32 6.52
C SER A 517 -31.66 -13.81 5.11
N THR A 518 -30.49 -13.24 4.92
CA THR A 518 -30.06 -12.67 3.63
C THR A 518 -29.81 -13.79 2.59
N PRO A 519 -30.55 -13.83 1.46
CA PRO A 519 -30.39 -14.90 0.46
C PRO A 519 -28.99 -14.98 -0.14
N ALA A 520 -28.32 -13.84 -0.32
CA ALA A 520 -26.96 -13.76 -0.86
C ALA A 520 -25.91 -14.50 0.00
N LEU A 521 -26.18 -14.77 1.29
CA LEU A 521 -25.32 -15.60 2.14
C LEU A 521 -25.10 -17.02 1.59
N VAL A 522 -25.94 -17.48 0.72
CA VAL A 522 -25.91 -18.86 0.21
C VAL A 522 -25.24 -18.94 -1.16
N GLU A 523 -25.27 -17.86 -1.93
CA GLU A 523 -24.85 -17.83 -3.34
C GLU A 523 -23.59 -17.00 -3.59
N ASP A 524 -23.32 -15.98 -2.76
CA ASP A 524 -22.20 -15.08 -2.89
C ASP A 524 -21.03 -15.51 -1.97
N ILE A 525 -20.04 -16.17 -2.54
CA ILE A 525 -18.89 -16.71 -1.78
C ILE A 525 -18.10 -15.59 -1.06
N GLU A 526 -18.07 -14.37 -1.58
CA GLU A 526 -17.42 -13.25 -0.91
C GLU A 526 -18.15 -12.87 0.37
N MET A 527 -19.47 -12.87 0.31
CA MET A 527 -20.30 -12.63 1.47
C MET A 527 -20.21 -13.77 2.50
N VAL A 528 -20.15 -15.04 2.07
CA VAL A 528 -19.91 -16.19 2.94
C VAL A 528 -18.61 -16.03 3.71
N ILE A 529 -17.51 -15.80 3.00
CA ILE A 529 -16.16 -15.61 3.58
C ILE A 529 -16.17 -14.46 4.59
N GLN A 530 -16.76 -13.34 4.22
CA GLN A 530 -16.79 -12.16 5.09
C GLN A 530 -17.68 -12.40 6.32
N THR A 531 -18.80 -13.10 6.16
CA THR A 531 -19.72 -13.40 7.28
C THR A 531 -19.03 -14.26 8.34
N ILE A 532 -18.32 -15.31 7.92
CA ILE A 532 -17.54 -16.15 8.85
C ILE A 532 -16.49 -15.31 9.57
N ASN A 533 -15.76 -14.45 8.85
CA ASN A 533 -14.76 -13.55 9.43
C ASN A 533 -15.37 -12.56 10.43
N SER A 534 -16.47 -11.91 10.05
CA SER A 534 -17.09 -10.85 10.87
C SER A 534 -17.78 -11.38 12.12
N ILE A 535 -18.49 -12.50 12.03
CA ILE A 535 -19.06 -13.15 13.22
C ILE A 535 -17.93 -13.58 14.16
N GLY A 536 -16.86 -14.19 13.64
CA GLY A 536 -15.69 -14.54 14.45
C GLY A 536 -15.01 -13.31 15.08
N ALA A 537 -14.91 -12.20 14.37
CA ALA A 537 -14.30 -10.95 14.84
C ALA A 537 -15.18 -10.23 15.88
N SER A 538 -16.52 -10.28 15.74
CA SER A 538 -17.45 -9.67 16.70
C SER A 538 -17.34 -10.28 18.10
N GLY A 539 -16.93 -11.55 18.19
CA GLY A 539 -16.85 -12.27 19.45
C GLY A 539 -18.20 -12.55 20.08
N SER A 540 -19.30 -12.39 19.32
CA SER A 540 -20.66 -12.73 19.77
C SER A 540 -20.77 -14.23 20.01
N ASP A 541 -21.52 -14.59 21.04
CA ASP A 541 -21.92 -15.98 21.37
C ASP A 541 -23.42 -16.22 21.15
N ASP A 542 -24.07 -15.35 20.36
CA ASP A 542 -25.48 -15.52 20.00
C ASP A 542 -25.69 -16.86 19.25
N PRO A 543 -26.62 -17.70 19.69
CA PRO A 543 -26.86 -19.03 19.09
C PRO A 543 -27.27 -18.96 17.61
N LYS A 544 -27.94 -17.87 17.17
CA LYS A 544 -28.33 -17.67 15.76
C LYS A 544 -27.08 -17.48 14.90
N LEU A 545 -26.11 -16.69 15.36
CA LEU A 545 -24.85 -16.46 14.64
C LEU A 545 -23.99 -17.71 14.58
N ILE A 546 -23.94 -18.50 15.64
CA ILE A 546 -23.25 -19.80 15.66
C ILE A 546 -23.89 -20.73 14.63
N ALA A 547 -25.21 -20.81 14.59
CA ALA A 547 -25.92 -21.63 13.61
C ALA A 547 -25.68 -21.18 12.16
N VAL A 548 -25.55 -19.88 11.92
CA VAL A 548 -25.17 -19.32 10.61
C VAL A 548 -23.77 -19.80 10.20
N ILE A 549 -22.76 -19.70 11.09
CA ILE A 549 -21.41 -20.19 10.79
C ILE A 549 -21.42 -21.68 10.47
N ASP A 550 -22.10 -22.49 11.29
CA ASP A 550 -22.15 -23.95 11.12
C ASP A 550 -22.77 -24.32 9.76
N ALA A 551 -23.88 -23.71 9.39
CA ALA A 551 -24.53 -23.89 8.09
C ALA A 551 -23.63 -23.47 6.91
N LEU A 552 -22.91 -22.33 7.02
CA LEU A 552 -21.99 -21.88 5.99
C LEU A 552 -20.78 -22.80 5.85
N LEU A 553 -20.22 -23.28 6.95
CA LEU A 553 -19.11 -24.25 6.94
C LEU A 553 -19.51 -25.61 6.40
N GLU A 554 -20.74 -26.10 6.71
CA GLU A 554 -21.27 -27.34 6.15
C GLU A 554 -21.43 -27.22 4.63
N ARG A 555 -22.01 -26.12 4.14
CA ARG A 555 -22.30 -25.94 2.72
C ARG A 555 -21.06 -25.60 1.87
N HIS A 556 -20.15 -24.79 2.39
CA HIS A 556 -19.02 -24.21 1.64
C HIS A 556 -17.65 -24.69 2.14
N GLY A 557 -17.59 -25.68 3.04
CA GLY A 557 -16.34 -26.13 3.65
C GLY A 557 -15.31 -26.70 2.66
N GLU A 558 -15.73 -27.15 1.48
CA GLU A 558 -14.85 -27.58 0.40
C GLU A 558 -14.15 -26.41 -0.34
N ASN A 559 -14.63 -25.18 -0.16
CA ASN A 559 -13.96 -24.01 -0.72
C ASN A 559 -12.63 -23.77 0.01
N GLU A 560 -11.52 -23.64 -0.73
CA GLU A 560 -10.16 -23.49 -0.19
C GLU A 560 -10.06 -22.33 0.81
N THR A 561 -10.66 -21.17 0.49
CA THR A 561 -10.62 -19.98 1.35
C THR A 561 -11.45 -20.18 2.62
N VAL A 562 -12.65 -20.75 2.52
CA VAL A 562 -13.51 -21.04 3.67
C VAL A 562 -12.82 -22.05 4.60
N GLY A 563 -12.24 -23.12 4.06
CA GLY A 563 -11.48 -24.10 4.82
C GLY A 563 -10.27 -23.51 5.54
N ALA A 564 -9.55 -22.60 4.87
CA ALA A 564 -8.39 -21.91 5.47
C ALA A 564 -8.81 -20.94 6.59
N ILE A 565 -9.92 -20.23 6.44
CA ILE A 565 -10.48 -19.34 7.48
C ILE A 565 -10.96 -20.16 8.69
N LYS A 566 -11.63 -21.28 8.48
CA LYS A 566 -12.02 -22.19 9.56
C LYS A 566 -10.82 -22.59 10.43
N ASN A 567 -9.70 -22.94 9.80
CA ASN A 567 -8.48 -23.31 10.51
C ASN A 567 -7.86 -22.10 11.26
N LEU A 568 -7.88 -20.92 10.66
CA LEU A 568 -7.38 -19.68 11.27
C LEU A 568 -8.23 -19.27 12.48
N GLN A 569 -9.55 -19.33 12.36
CA GLN A 569 -10.49 -18.99 13.44
C GLN A 569 -10.50 -20.02 14.56
N GLY A 570 -10.34 -21.31 14.25
CA GLY A 570 -10.20 -22.36 15.27
C GLY A 570 -9.08 -22.05 16.25
N SER A 571 -7.96 -21.53 15.78
CA SER A 571 -6.84 -21.09 16.63
C SER A 571 -7.17 -19.81 17.44
N VAL A 572 -7.92 -18.88 16.87
CA VAL A 572 -8.34 -17.63 17.54
C VAL A 572 -9.42 -17.91 18.59
N VAL A 573 -10.38 -18.79 18.30
CA VAL A 573 -11.43 -19.18 19.26
C VAL A 573 -10.82 -19.94 20.44
N ALA A 574 -9.86 -20.84 20.20
CA ALA A 574 -9.14 -21.54 21.26
C ALA A 574 -8.37 -20.56 22.17
N SER A 575 -7.62 -19.63 21.58
CA SER A 575 -6.88 -18.64 22.35
C SER A 575 -7.78 -17.67 23.13
N ARG A 576 -8.97 -17.34 22.61
CA ARG A 576 -9.98 -16.52 23.32
C ARG A 576 -10.65 -17.30 24.47
N ALA A 577 -10.92 -18.58 24.27
CA ALA A 577 -11.44 -19.45 25.33
C ALA A 577 -10.45 -19.54 26.50
N GLU A 578 -9.15 -19.72 26.20
CA GLU A 578 -8.08 -19.69 27.21
C GLU A 578 -7.99 -18.32 27.93
N ALA A 579 -8.06 -17.21 27.20
CA ALA A 579 -8.05 -15.87 27.78
C ALA A 579 -9.27 -15.59 28.68
N ARG A 580 -10.48 -16.11 28.30
CA ARG A 580 -11.70 -16.03 29.13
C ARG A 580 -11.58 -16.86 30.40
N VAL A 581 -11.01 -18.06 30.32
CA VAL A 581 -10.73 -18.92 31.50
C VAL A 581 -9.76 -18.21 32.43
N GLN A 582 -8.67 -17.65 31.90
CA GLN A 582 -7.68 -16.88 32.68
C GLN A 582 -8.31 -15.65 33.36
N LYS A 583 -9.16 -14.89 32.63
CA LYS A 583 -9.87 -13.74 33.18
C LYS A 583 -10.87 -14.13 34.27
N ARG A 584 -11.61 -15.27 34.10
CA ARG A 584 -12.52 -15.80 35.13
C ARG A 584 -11.77 -16.31 36.36
N LEU A 585 -10.65 -16.98 36.16
CA LEU A 585 -9.78 -17.42 37.26
C LEU A 585 -9.20 -16.22 38.01
N GLY A 586 -8.69 -15.20 37.30
CA GLY A 586 -8.19 -13.96 37.92
C GLY A 586 -9.27 -13.20 38.73
N ALA A 587 -10.50 -13.11 38.19
CA ALA A 587 -11.63 -12.49 38.89
C ALA A 587 -12.09 -13.33 40.11
N ALA A 588 -12.06 -14.66 39.99
CA ALA A 588 -12.38 -15.54 41.12
C ALA A 588 -11.32 -15.46 42.24
N PHE A 589 -10.02 -15.37 41.84
CA PHE A 589 -8.91 -15.15 42.79
C PHE A 589 -9.02 -13.79 43.50
N GLY A 590 -9.31 -12.71 42.74
CA GLY A 590 -9.52 -11.37 43.31
C GLY A 590 -10.66 -11.35 44.35
N LYS A 591 -11.81 -11.96 44.03
CA LYS A 591 -12.93 -12.09 44.98
C LYS A 591 -12.59 -12.96 46.18
N ALA A 592 -11.79 -14.01 46.03
CA ALA A 592 -11.35 -14.85 47.16
C ALA A 592 -10.41 -14.10 48.09
N MET A 593 -9.53 -13.26 47.56
CA MET A 593 -8.64 -12.37 48.35
C MET A 593 -9.42 -11.29 49.11
N GLU A 594 -10.43 -10.66 48.45
CA GLU A 594 -11.31 -9.67 49.12
C GLU A 594 -12.13 -10.27 50.26
N HIS A 595 -12.42 -11.56 50.25
CA HIS A 595 -13.21 -12.25 51.28
C HIS A 595 -12.31 -13.01 52.29
N GLY A 596 -11.00 -12.84 52.24
CA GLY A 596 -10.07 -13.43 53.24
C GLY A 596 -10.06 -14.95 53.28
N LYS A 597 -10.36 -15.62 52.19
CA LYS A 597 -10.47 -17.10 52.08
C LYS A 597 -9.29 -17.77 51.37
N VAL A 598 -8.12 -17.09 51.34
CA VAL A 598 -6.83 -17.71 50.95
C VAL A 598 -5.77 -17.32 51.93
#